data_e8dadf773a72c34a56e3f7854c06689f
#
_entry.id   e8dadf773a72c34a56e3f7854c06689f
#
_cell.length_a   1.000
_cell.length_b   1.000
_cell.length_c   1.000
_cell.angle_alpha   90.00
_cell.angle_beta   90.00
_cell.angle_gamma   90.00
#
_symmetry.space_group_name_H-M   'P 1'
#
loop_
_entity.id
_entity.type
_entity.pdbx_description
1 polymer ?
#
loop_
_entity_poly.entity_id
_entity_poly.type
_entity_poly.pdbx_seq_one_letter_code
_entity_poly.pdbx_strand_id
1 'polypeptide(L)'
;MAHDLPQRFDADSVGRALALVGERWTLLILREAFFGVRRFGELSRNLGIPKPTLSARLRTLVNAGLLDRVPAEEHHEYRLTDRGRDLFPAIVALMKWGDAHLAGPDGPPIVLRHHACGEITDARLVCAHCAGEITAGSVTPEPS
;
A
#
# COMPACT_ATOMS: atom_id res chain seq x y z
N MET A 1 -20.46 12.17 -19.13
CA MET A 1 -20.76 11.00 -19.96
C MET A 1 -20.22 9.79 -19.25
N ALA A 2 -21.07 8.86 -18.89
CA ALA A 2 -20.62 7.54 -18.48
C ALA A 2 -20.06 6.86 -19.73
N HIS A 3 -18.75 6.68 -19.77
CA HIS A 3 -18.15 5.80 -20.75
C HIS A 3 -18.60 4.39 -20.40
N ASP A 4 -19.26 3.73 -21.35
CA ASP A 4 -19.73 2.35 -21.22
C ASP A 4 -18.50 1.42 -21.27
N LEU A 5 -17.71 1.47 -20.19
CA LEU A 5 -16.61 0.54 -20.02
C LEU A 5 -17.21 -0.83 -19.72
N PRO A 6 -16.74 -1.89 -20.39
CA PRO A 6 -17.31 -3.22 -20.21
C PRO A 6 -17.35 -3.57 -18.72
N GLN A 7 -18.48 -4.07 -18.25
CA GLN A 7 -18.68 -4.56 -16.87
C GLN A 7 -17.80 -5.78 -16.62
N ARG A 8 -16.54 -5.55 -16.31
CA ARG A 8 -15.59 -6.61 -15.96
C ARG A 8 -14.75 -6.18 -14.78
N PHE A 9 -15.39 -6.08 -13.61
CA PHE A 9 -14.68 -5.79 -12.37
C PHE A 9 -13.50 -6.73 -12.11
N ASP A 10 -13.60 -7.99 -12.56
CA ASP A 10 -12.52 -8.98 -12.43
C ASP A 10 -11.41 -8.85 -13.49
N ALA A 11 -11.61 -8.01 -14.50
CA ALA A 11 -10.69 -7.87 -15.63
C ALA A 11 -9.86 -6.58 -15.59
N ASP A 12 -10.32 -5.54 -14.90
CA ASP A 12 -9.57 -4.29 -14.80
C ASP A 12 -8.46 -4.35 -13.75
N SER A 13 -7.48 -3.47 -13.88
CA SER A 13 -6.29 -3.47 -13.03
C SER A 13 -6.61 -3.16 -11.56
N VAL A 14 -7.58 -2.29 -11.28
CA VAL A 14 -7.99 -1.94 -9.92
C VAL A 14 -8.69 -3.13 -9.27
N GLY A 15 -9.63 -3.77 -9.98
CA GLY A 15 -10.33 -4.96 -9.49
C GLY A 15 -9.38 -6.10 -9.17
N ARG A 16 -8.41 -6.38 -10.06
CA ARG A 16 -7.37 -7.39 -9.82
C ARG A 16 -6.48 -7.07 -8.63
N ALA A 17 -6.07 -5.81 -8.47
CA ALA A 17 -5.28 -5.39 -7.34
C ALA A 17 -6.06 -5.52 -6.02
N LEU A 18 -7.32 -5.08 -5.99
CA LEU A 18 -8.17 -5.19 -4.81
C LEU A 18 -8.51 -6.64 -4.44
N ALA A 19 -8.64 -7.54 -5.41
CA ALA A 19 -8.80 -8.97 -5.14
C ALA A 19 -7.61 -9.54 -4.34
N LEU A 20 -6.41 -8.99 -4.55
CA LEU A 20 -5.20 -9.41 -3.86
C LEU A 20 -4.96 -8.64 -2.55
N VAL A 21 -5.10 -7.32 -2.56
CA VAL A 21 -4.70 -6.46 -1.44
C VAL A 21 -5.85 -5.66 -0.82
N GLY A 22 -7.07 -5.84 -1.26
CA GLY A 22 -8.22 -5.05 -0.82
C GLY A 22 -8.75 -5.38 0.58
N GLU A 23 -8.30 -6.47 1.16
CA GLU A 23 -8.63 -6.80 2.54
C GLU A 23 -7.82 -5.90 3.50
N ARG A 24 -8.48 -5.34 4.51
CA ARG A 24 -7.91 -4.27 5.36
C ARG A 24 -6.57 -4.63 6.00
N TRP A 25 -6.43 -5.85 6.49
CA TRP A 25 -5.20 -6.27 7.16
C TRP A 25 -4.02 -6.37 6.22
N THR A 26 -4.27 -6.72 4.96
CA THR A 26 -3.22 -6.86 3.93
C THR A 26 -2.49 -5.54 3.70
N LEU A 27 -3.22 -4.44 3.47
CA LEU A 27 -2.62 -3.11 3.31
C LEU A 27 -1.95 -2.62 4.59
N LEU A 28 -2.52 -2.90 5.77
CA LEU A 28 -1.91 -2.52 7.05
C LEU A 28 -0.61 -3.29 7.31
N ILE A 29 -0.53 -4.57 6.97
CA ILE A 29 0.70 -5.36 7.07
C ILE A 29 1.78 -4.80 6.13
N LEU A 30 1.42 -4.49 4.89
CA LEU A 30 2.35 -3.89 3.94
C LEU A 30 2.86 -2.52 4.43
N ARG A 31 1.98 -1.69 5.00
CA ARG A 31 2.39 -0.42 5.62
C ARG A 31 3.44 -0.64 6.71
N GLU A 32 3.21 -1.58 7.63
CA GLU A 32 4.19 -1.92 8.67
C GLU A 32 5.51 -2.38 8.07
N ALA A 33 5.47 -3.20 7.02
CA ALA A 33 6.67 -3.64 6.30
C ALA A 33 7.43 -2.46 5.68
N PHE A 34 6.74 -1.46 5.13
CA PHE A 34 7.37 -0.21 4.65
C PHE A 34 8.01 0.59 5.78
N PHE A 35 7.48 0.51 6.99
CA PHE A 35 8.06 1.15 8.18
C PHE A 35 9.21 0.34 8.81
N GLY A 36 9.58 -0.78 8.18
CA GLY A 36 10.70 -1.61 8.60
C GLY A 36 10.35 -2.70 9.60
N VAL A 37 9.08 -2.90 9.93
CA VAL A 37 8.62 -3.99 10.80
C VAL A 37 8.68 -5.30 10.03
N ARG A 38 9.39 -6.30 10.57
CA ARG A 38 9.69 -7.55 9.87
C ARG A 38 9.28 -8.80 10.62
N ARG A 39 9.06 -8.70 11.93
CA ARG A 39 8.80 -9.86 12.80
C ARG A 39 7.33 -10.07 13.04
N PHE A 40 6.91 -11.34 13.05
CA PHE A 40 5.53 -11.73 13.31
C PHE A 40 4.97 -11.11 14.60
N GLY A 41 5.73 -11.22 15.71
CA GLY A 41 5.29 -10.70 17.00
C GLY A 41 5.13 -9.18 17.03
N GLU A 42 5.98 -8.44 16.32
CA GLU A 42 5.87 -6.98 16.19
C GLU A 42 4.65 -6.59 15.34
N LEU A 43 4.44 -7.26 14.22
CA LEU A 43 3.24 -7.06 13.38
C LEU A 43 1.96 -7.32 14.16
N SER A 44 1.89 -8.44 14.88
CA SER A 44 0.72 -8.78 15.71
C SER A 44 0.44 -7.71 16.77
N ARG A 45 1.47 -7.25 17.44
CA ARG A 45 1.38 -6.26 18.51
C ARG A 45 1.01 -4.87 17.98
N ASN A 46 1.69 -4.41 16.93
CA ASN A 46 1.45 -3.07 16.36
C ASN A 46 0.05 -2.94 15.74
N LEU A 47 -0.43 -4.00 15.09
CA LEU A 47 -1.72 -3.97 14.40
C LEU A 47 -2.89 -4.41 15.30
N GLY A 48 -2.62 -5.08 16.41
CA GLY A 48 -3.68 -5.70 17.21
C GLY A 48 -4.42 -6.81 16.45
N ILE A 49 -3.79 -7.39 15.44
CA ILE A 49 -4.37 -8.44 14.61
C ILE A 49 -4.29 -9.79 15.33
N PRO A 50 -5.35 -10.61 15.33
CA PRO A 50 -5.30 -11.97 15.86
C PRO A 50 -4.22 -12.80 15.14
N LYS A 51 -3.43 -13.55 15.90
CA LYS A 51 -2.32 -14.36 15.34
C LYS A 51 -2.74 -15.30 14.19
N PRO A 52 -3.87 -16.03 14.28
CA PRO A 52 -4.30 -16.88 13.15
C PRO A 52 -4.61 -16.08 11.89
N THR A 53 -5.19 -14.90 12.03
CA THR A 53 -5.48 -13.99 10.92
C THR A 53 -4.20 -13.46 10.30
N LEU A 54 -3.26 -13.01 11.13
CA LEU A 54 -1.95 -12.55 10.66
C LEU A 54 -1.20 -13.65 9.89
N SER A 55 -1.20 -14.87 10.45
CA SER A 55 -0.58 -16.03 9.80
C SER A 55 -1.15 -16.29 8.41
N ALA A 56 -2.48 -16.25 8.29
CA ALA A 56 -3.17 -16.45 7.01
C ALA A 56 -2.85 -15.33 6.01
N ARG A 57 -2.83 -14.07 6.45
CA ARG A 57 -2.53 -12.92 5.59
C ARG A 57 -1.07 -12.91 5.11
N LEU A 58 -0.13 -13.20 6.01
CA LEU A 58 1.28 -13.30 5.64
C LEU A 58 1.52 -14.42 4.61
N ARG A 59 0.86 -15.55 4.76
CA ARG A 59 0.91 -16.65 3.77
C ARG A 59 0.41 -16.19 2.41
N THR A 60 -0.72 -15.49 2.38
CA THR A 60 -1.28 -14.93 1.14
C THR A 60 -0.30 -13.96 0.49
N LEU A 61 0.31 -13.06 1.25
CA LEU A 61 1.28 -12.09 0.74
C LEU A 61 2.57 -12.74 0.24
N VAL A 62 3.05 -13.78 0.90
CA VAL A 62 4.22 -14.55 0.45
C VAL A 62 3.89 -15.30 -0.85
N ASN A 63 2.76 -15.99 -0.89
CA ASN A 63 2.32 -16.71 -2.10
C ASN A 63 2.09 -15.79 -3.30
N ALA A 64 1.67 -14.56 -3.05
CA ALA A 64 1.49 -13.54 -4.10
C ALA A 64 2.80 -12.86 -4.52
N GLY A 65 3.91 -13.16 -3.86
CA GLY A 65 5.22 -12.57 -4.16
C GLY A 65 5.38 -11.12 -3.71
N LEU A 66 4.60 -10.66 -2.74
CA LEU A 66 4.70 -9.31 -2.16
C LEU A 66 5.65 -9.25 -0.96
N LEU A 67 5.76 -10.35 -0.24
CA LEU A 67 6.70 -10.56 0.85
C LEU A 67 7.51 -11.83 0.63
N ASP A 68 8.74 -11.83 1.09
CA ASP A 68 9.56 -13.02 1.30
C ASP A 68 9.60 -13.35 2.79
N ARG A 69 9.47 -14.64 3.10
CA ARG A 69 9.73 -15.17 4.43
C ARG A 69 11.16 -15.68 4.45
N VAL A 70 12.04 -14.99 5.14
CA VAL A 70 13.47 -15.32 5.19
C VAL A 70 13.87 -15.80 6.58
N PRO A 71 14.76 -16.82 6.68
CA PRO A 71 15.31 -17.22 7.96
C PRO A 71 16.15 -16.10 8.60
N ALA A 72 16.04 -15.96 9.91
CA ALA A 72 16.93 -15.17 10.76
C ALA A 72 17.39 -16.06 11.91
N GLU A 73 18.31 -15.61 12.74
CA GLU A 73 19.02 -16.46 13.72
C GLU A 73 18.10 -17.39 14.52
N GLU A 74 17.03 -16.88 15.14
CA GLU A 74 16.11 -17.68 15.95
C GLU A 74 14.65 -17.60 15.48
N HIS A 75 14.39 -16.93 14.36
CA HIS A 75 13.03 -16.65 13.86
C HIS A 75 13.03 -16.49 12.34
N HIS A 76 11.86 -16.14 11.80
CA HIS A 76 11.72 -15.72 10.41
C HIS A 76 11.39 -14.23 10.36
N GLU A 77 11.84 -13.58 9.31
CA GLU A 77 11.47 -12.21 8.97
C GLU A 77 10.66 -12.19 7.69
N TYR A 78 9.76 -11.24 7.62
CA TYR A 78 8.99 -10.94 6.42
C TYR A 78 9.53 -9.64 5.80
N ARG A 79 10.00 -9.74 4.56
CA ARG A 79 10.64 -8.64 3.85
C ARG A 79 9.89 -8.35 2.56
N LEU A 80 9.77 -7.07 2.22
CA LEU A 80 9.18 -6.65 0.95
C LEU A 80 10.03 -7.13 -0.22
N THR A 81 9.38 -7.74 -1.21
CA THR A 81 9.94 -7.96 -2.54
C THR A 81 9.90 -6.66 -3.35
N ASP A 82 10.51 -6.64 -4.54
CA ASP A 82 10.37 -5.50 -5.46
C ASP A 82 8.90 -5.29 -5.86
N ARG A 83 8.19 -6.38 -6.13
CA ARG A 83 6.74 -6.35 -6.39
C ARG A 83 5.94 -5.77 -5.22
N GLY A 84 6.31 -6.10 -3.99
CA GLY A 84 5.69 -5.51 -2.80
C GLY A 84 5.99 -4.02 -2.68
N ARG A 85 7.24 -3.60 -2.97
CA ARG A 85 7.64 -2.18 -2.95
C ARG A 85 6.89 -1.33 -3.96
N ASP A 86 6.49 -1.88 -5.09
CA ASP A 86 5.72 -1.18 -6.10
C ASP A 86 4.34 -0.71 -5.62
N LEU A 87 3.84 -1.24 -4.50
CA LEU A 87 2.62 -0.76 -3.83
C LEU A 87 2.83 0.46 -2.92
N PHE A 88 4.07 0.87 -2.68
CA PHE A 88 4.35 2.02 -1.81
C PHE A 88 3.63 3.30 -2.24
N PRO A 89 3.60 3.69 -3.53
CA PRO A 89 2.86 4.88 -3.95
C PRO A 89 1.36 4.82 -3.59
N ALA A 90 0.72 3.66 -3.68
CA ALA A 90 -0.68 3.49 -3.31
C ALA A 90 -0.89 3.68 -1.79
N ILE A 91 0.01 3.18 -0.96
CA ILE A 91 -0.02 3.37 0.50
C ILE A 91 0.14 4.86 0.83
N VAL A 92 1.09 5.55 0.20
CA VAL A 92 1.31 7.00 0.42
C VAL A 92 0.08 7.82 -0.01
N ALA A 93 -0.54 7.47 -1.14
CA ALA A 93 -1.77 8.12 -1.60
C ALA A 93 -2.93 7.93 -0.60
N LEU A 94 -3.10 6.73 -0.06
CA LEU A 94 -4.09 6.46 0.99
C LEU A 94 -3.79 7.22 2.28
N MET A 95 -2.53 7.29 2.69
CA MET A 95 -2.12 8.10 3.85
C MET A 95 -2.48 9.56 3.64
N LYS A 96 -2.10 10.14 2.52
CA LYS A 96 -2.38 11.54 2.19
C LYS A 96 -3.89 11.85 2.23
N TRP A 97 -4.69 10.98 1.64
CA TRP A 97 -6.14 11.14 1.66
C TRP A 97 -6.71 11.01 3.08
N GLY A 98 -6.26 10.03 3.85
CA GLY A 98 -6.69 9.82 5.24
C GLY A 98 -6.31 10.99 6.14
N ASP A 99 -5.10 11.51 6.00
CA ASP A 99 -4.61 12.66 6.77
C ASP A 99 -5.42 13.94 6.47
N ALA A 100 -5.80 14.13 5.20
CA ALA A 100 -6.58 15.31 4.79
C ALA A 100 -8.04 15.26 5.22
N HIS A 101 -8.65 14.08 5.29
CA HIS A 101 -10.10 13.94 5.44
C HIS A 101 -10.56 13.23 6.73
N LEU A 102 -9.69 12.45 7.37
CA LEU A 102 -10.03 11.61 8.50
C LEU A 102 -9.15 11.85 9.75
N ALA A 103 -8.17 12.73 9.67
CA ALA A 103 -7.34 13.06 10.82
C ALA A 103 -8.17 13.77 11.90
N GLY A 104 -7.90 13.41 13.17
CA GLY A 104 -8.48 14.07 14.31
C GLY A 104 -7.86 15.48 14.54
N PRO A 105 -8.27 16.16 15.63
CA PRO A 105 -7.79 17.51 15.94
C PRO A 105 -6.27 17.59 16.15
N ASP A 106 -5.63 16.51 16.53
CA ASP A 106 -4.19 16.44 16.76
C ASP A 106 -3.36 16.21 15.47
N GLY A 107 -4.03 16.10 14.33
CA GLY A 107 -3.40 15.84 13.03
C GLY A 107 -2.97 14.37 12.84
N PRO A 108 -2.20 14.08 11.78
CA PRO A 108 -1.77 12.72 11.48
C PRO A 108 -0.77 12.21 12.52
N PRO A 109 -0.91 10.94 12.99
CA PRO A 109 -0.02 10.37 14.00
C PRO A 109 1.36 10.02 13.45
N ILE A 110 1.51 9.89 12.15
CA ILE A 110 2.74 9.52 11.45
C ILE A 110 2.89 10.39 10.22
N VAL A 111 4.09 10.94 10.03
CA VAL A 111 4.47 11.67 8.82
C VAL A 111 5.67 11.00 8.17
N LEU A 112 5.76 11.06 6.86
CA LEU A 112 6.91 10.56 6.11
C LEU A 112 7.85 11.72 5.81
N ARG A 113 9.13 11.52 6.12
CA ARG A 113 10.18 12.50 5.81
C ARG A 113 10.96 12.05 4.58
N HIS A 114 11.06 12.92 3.59
CA HIS A 114 11.79 12.63 2.36
C HIS A 114 13.30 12.78 2.61
N HIS A 115 14.05 11.72 2.36
CA HIS A 115 15.48 11.69 2.68
C HIS A 115 16.30 12.72 1.90
N ALA A 116 15.93 12.98 0.63
CA ALA A 116 16.71 13.87 -0.22
C ALA A 116 16.63 15.36 0.17
N CYS A 117 15.47 15.84 0.62
CA CYS A 117 15.30 17.25 1.01
C CYS A 117 15.11 17.46 2.51
N GLY A 118 14.88 16.40 3.29
CA GLY A 118 14.64 16.48 4.73
C GLY A 118 13.26 17.01 5.15
N GLU A 119 12.40 17.33 4.19
CA GLU A 119 11.05 17.86 4.47
C GLU A 119 10.02 16.73 4.64
N ILE A 120 8.89 17.07 5.26
CA ILE A 120 7.73 16.18 5.30
C ILE A 120 7.24 15.96 3.86
N THR A 121 7.05 14.71 3.50
CA THR A 121 6.67 14.33 2.14
C THR A 121 5.29 14.90 1.77
N ASP A 122 5.21 15.66 0.69
CA ASP A 122 3.99 16.02 -0.01
C ASP A 122 3.95 15.29 -1.35
N ALA A 123 3.36 14.11 -1.35
CA ALA A 123 3.32 13.26 -2.54
C ALA A 123 2.30 13.77 -3.56
N ARG A 124 2.72 13.83 -4.83
CA ARG A 124 1.87 14.17 -5.98
C ARG A 124 2.02 13.13 -7.07
N LEU A 125 0.93 12.86 -7.78
CA LEU A 125 0.95 12.00 -8.95
C LEU A 125 1.25 12.86 -10.19
N VAL A 126 2.31 12.52 -10.92
CA VAL A 126 2.75 13.27 -12.10
C VAL A 126 2.90 12.35 -13.31
N CYS A 127 2.65 12.89 -14.49
CA CYS A 127 2.87 12.20 -15.75
C CYS A 127 4.36 12.13 -16.06
N ALA A 128 4.88 10.93 -16.31
CA ALA A 128 6.29 10.75 -16.63
C ALA A 128 6.71 11.38 -17.97
N HIS A 129 5.76 11.63 -18.87
CA HIS A 129 6.06 12.21 -20.18
C HIS A 129 6.19 13.74 -20.16
N CYS A 130 5.35 14.42 -19.38
CA CYS A 130 5.30 15.89 -19.39
C CYS A 130 5.52 16.52 -18.02
N ALA A 131 5.68 15.71 -16.96
CA ALA A 131 5.80 16.13 -15.57
C ALA A 131 4.58 16.91 -15.02
N GLY A 132 3.48 16.99 -15.78
CA GLY A 132 2.24 17.60 -15.33
C GLY A 132 1.55 16.76 -14.26
N GLU A 133 0.87 17.42 -13.34
CA GLU A 133 0.11 16.74 -12.28
C GLU A 133 -1.08 15.97 -12.88
N ILE A 134 -1.27 14.74 -12.42
CA ILE A 134 -2.40 13.90 -12.81
C ILE A 134 -3.49 14.06 -11.75
N THR A 135 -4.62 14.57 -12.17
CA THR A 135 -5.84 14.73 -11.35
C THR A 135 -7.02 14.02 -12.02
N ALA A 136 -8.11 13.85 -11.29
CA ALA A 136 -9.31 13.22 -11.82
C ALA A 136 -9.87 13.91 -13.08
N GLY A 137 -9.66 15.23 -13.20
CA GLY A 137 -10.11 16.00 -14.37
C GLY A 137 -9.10 16.09 -15.51
N SER A 138 -7.88 15.53 -15.34
CA SER A 138 -6.81 15.66 -16.34
C SER A 138 -6.56 14.41 -17.19
N VAL A 139 -7.35 13.35 -16.97
CA VAL A 139 -7.21 12.08 -17.67
C VAL A 139 -8.54 11.59 -18.22
N THR A 140 -8.48 10.85 -19.31
CA THR A 140 -9.65 10.20 -19.93
C THR A 140 -9.37 8.71 -20.05
N PRO A 141 -10.27 7.83 -19.59
CA PRO A 141 -10.11 6.40 -19.79
C PRO A 141 -10.38 6.05 -21.25
N GLU A 142 -9.49 5.25 -21.82
CA GLU A 142 -9.63 4.73 -23.19
C GLU A 142 -9.38 3.21 -23.17
N PRO A 143 -10.09 2.45 -24.01
CA PRO A 143 -9.79 1.03 -24.20
C PRO A 143 -8.36 0.87 -24.75
N SER A 144 -7.61 -0.13 -24.26
CA SER A 144 -6.29 -0.48 -24.75
C SER A 144 -6.34 -1.41 -25.97
#